data_f7202ec96d23851a482a3de9d3dda1ab
#
_entry.id   f7202ec96d23851a482a3de9d3dda1ab
#
_cell.length_a   1.000
_cell.length_b   1.000
_cell.length_c   1.000
_cell.angle_alpha   90.00
_cell.angle_beta   90.00
_cell.angle_gamma   90.00
#
_symmetry.space_group_name_H-M   'P 1'
#
loop_
_entity.id
_entity.type
_entity.pdbx_description
1 polymer ?
#
loop_
_entity_poly.entity_id
_entity_poly.type
_entity_poly.pdbx_seq_one_letter_code
_entity_poly.pdbx_strand_id
1 'polypeptide(L)'
;SLPKLNYGSQKLREWMYAGADAIFRRWLRPPFAIDAWRIDVANMLARQGEMQLGMEVGRGIRAAVKAENPQAYLLGENFFDASPQLQGDFLDACMNYAGFARPLWHWLSGASIWVLEQREVVRSGGAISTEAMVQTWINFLAAIPWQIAQQQFNLLGSHDTPRIRTVVKDDEQRVRMAAALLLTYPGVPCIYYGDEIG
;
A
#
# COMPACT_ATOMS: atom_id res chain seq x y z
N SER A 1 -16.93 -11.04 -10.54
CA SER A 1 -16.16 -9.77 -10.54
C SER A 1 -16.93 -8.72 -9.77
N LEU A 2 -16.24 -7.88 -9.02
CA LEU A 2 -16.84 -6.74 -8.32
C LEU A 2 -17.18 -5.63 -9.33
N PRO A 3 -18.34 -4.95 -9.21
CA PRO A 3 -18.65 -3.82 -10.06
C PRO A 3 -17.72 -2.65 -9.76
N LYS A 4 -17.25 -1.96 -10.81
CA LYS A 4 -16.45 -0.75 -10.69
C LYS A 4 -17.35 0.49 -10.68
N LEU A 5 -17.01 1.46 -9.84
CA LEU A 5 -17.65 2.77 -9.83
C LEU A 5 -17.23 3.57 -11.08
N ASN A 6 -18.21 4.13 -11.79
CA ASN A 6 -17.95 4.92 -13.00
C ASN A 6 -17.62 6.38 -12.64
N TYR A 7 -16.34 6.68 -12.43
CA TYR A 7 -15.87 8.03 -12.14
C TYR A 7 -15.93 9.01 -13.34
N GLY A 8 -16.37 8.57 -14.54
CA GLY A 8 -16.80 9.46 -15.59
C GLY A 8 -18.08 10.23 -15.23
N SER A 9 -18.87 9.70 -14.27
CA SER A 9 -20.08 10.35 -13.77
C SER A 9 -19.78 11.49 -12.82
N GLN A 10 -20.19 12.71 -13.18
CA GLN A 10 -20.10 13.89 -12.31
C GLN A 10 -20.85 13.68 -10.98
N LYS A 11 -22.04 13.06 -11.04
CA LYS A 11 -22.84 12.75 -9.85
C LYS A 11 -22.10 11.82 -8.88
N LEU A 12 -21.35 10.83 -9.39
CA LEU A 12 -20.53 9.98 -8.54
C LEU A 12 -19.40 10.76 -7.89
N ARG A 13 -18.70 11.62 -8.65
CA ARG A 13 -17.62 12.45 -8.10
C ARG A 13 -18.12 13.39 -7.00
N GLU A 14 -19.29 14.02 -7.20
CA GLU A 14 -19.96 14.83 -6.16
C GLU A 14 -20.20 14.02 -4.89
N TRP A 15 -20.68 12.79 -5.04
CA TRP A 15 -20.99 11.92 -3.93
C TRP A 15 -19.74 11.43 -3.19
N MET A 16 -18.69 11.12 -3.93
CA MET A 16 -17.48 10.53 -3.35
C MET A 16 -16.57 11.57 -2.72
N TYR A 17 -16.27 12.69 -3.41
CA TYR A 17 -15.27 13.65 -2.91
C TYR A 17 -15.53 15.12 -3.20
N ALA A 18 -16.24 15.48 -4.30
CA ALA A 18 -16.35 16.88 -4.70
C ALA A 18 -17.41 17.65 -3.89
N GLY A 19 -18.53 17.02 -3.55
CA GLY A 19 -19.60 17.65 -2.80
C GLY A 19 -19.25 17.98 -1.35
N ALA A 20 -19.96 18.93 -0.78
CA ALA A 20 -19.73 19.39 0.60
C ALA A 20 -19.90 18.28 1.65
N ASP A 21 -20.83 17.34 1.44
CA ASP A 21 -21.07 16.19 2.32
C ASP A 21 -20.64 14.86 1.66
N ALA A 22 -19.62 14.91 0.81
CA ALA A 22 -19.08 13.74 0.14
C ALA A 22 -18.49 12.73 1.12
N ILE A 23 -18.46 11.45 0.73
CA ILE A 23 -18.02 10.35 1.58
C ILE A 23 -16.60 10.59 2.14
N PHE A 24 -15.65 10.96 1.28
CA PHE A 24 -14.26 11.22 1.71
C PHE A 24 -14.12 12.42 2.65
N ARG A 25 -15.11 13.31 2.76
CA ARG A 25 -15.13 14.46 3.66
C ARG A 25 -15.85 14.14 4.97
N ARG A 26 -17.07 13.59 4.87
CA ARG A 26 -17.99 13.41 5.99
C ARG A 26 -17.39 12.63 7.15
N TRP A 27 -16.67 11.55 6.87
CA TRP A 27 -16.11 10.69 7.91
C TRP A 27 -14.91 11.31 8.63
N LEU A 28 -14.28 12.32 8.04
CA LEU A 28 -13.21 13.10 8.69
C LEU A 28 -13.74 14.12 9.70
N ARG A 29 -15.05 14.37 9.71
CA ARG A 29 -15.71 15.32 10.60
C ARG A 29 -16.29 14.64 11.83
N PRO A 30 -16.52 15.42 12.94
CA PRO A 30 -17.30 14.91 14.08
C PRO A 30 -18.68 14.39 13.65
N PRO A 31 -19.21 13.35 14.33
CA PRO A 31 -18.64 12.68 15.51
C PRO A 31 -17.60 11.60 15.19
N PHE A 32 -17.35 11.27 13.94
CA PHE A 32 -16.48 10.15 13.53
C PHE A 32 -15.00 10.53 13.64
N ALA A 33 -14.61 11.67 13.03
CA ALA A 33 -13.28 12.24 13.04
C ALA A 33 -12.16 11.19 12.80
N ILE A 34 -12.31 10.37 11.75
CA ILE A 34 -11.28 9.37 11.40
C ILE A 34 -9.98 10.06 10.98
N ASP A 35 -8.85 9.42 11.24
CA ASP A 35 -7.53 9.98 10.96
C ASP A 35 -6.97 9.59 9.58
N ALA A 36 -7.58 8.59 8.94
CA ALA A 36 -7.03 8.04 7.70
C ALA A 36 -8.10 7.42 6.79
N TRP A 37 -7.78 7.35 5.50
CA TRP A 37 -8.46 6.54 4.51
C TRP A 37 -7.51 5.50 3.91
N ARG A 38 -7.96 4.25 3.80
CA ARG A 38 -7.32 3.24 2.97
C ARG A 38 -8.16 3.04 1.71
N ILE A 39 -7.57 3.31 0.56
CA ILE A 39 -8.20 3.09 -0.75
C ILE A 39 -7.84 1.68 -1.23
N ASP A 40 -8.87 0.84 -1.32
CA ASP A 40 -8.78 -0.52 -1.84
C ASP A 40 -8.45 -0.49 -3.34
N VAL A 41 -7.56 -1.38 -3.77
CA VAL A 41 -7.11 -1.53 -5.17
C VAL A 41 -6.81 -0.17 -5.83
N ALA A 42 -6.05 0.68 -5.16
CA ALA A 42 -5.82 2.08 -5.58
C ALA A 42 -5.19 2.20 -6.98
N ASN A 43 -4.42 1.21 -7.43
CA ASN A 43 -3.87 1.17 -8.79
C ASN A 43 -4.93 1.03 -9.89
N MET A 44 -6.14 0.58 -9.54
CA MET A 44 -7.26 0.41 -10.47
C MET A 44 -8.35 1.45 -10.27
N LEU A 45 -8.18 2.39 -9.35
CA LEU A 45 -9.13 3.47 -9.10
C LEU A 45 -9.43 4.24 -10.39
N ALA A 46 -10.72 4.40 -10.71
CA ALA A 46 -11.20 5.15 -11.88
C ALA A 46 -10.57 4.75 -13.23
N ARG A 47 -10.17 3.47 -13.36
CA ARG A 47 -9.62 2.90 -14.59
C ARG A 47 -10.54 1.81 -15.12
N GLN A 48 -11.07 2.00 -16.34
CA GLN A 48 -11.96 1.03 -16.97
C GLN A 48 -11.89 1.20 -18.50
N GLY A 49 -11.38 0.19 -19.20
CA GLY A 49 -11.17 0.27 -20.65
C GLY A 49 -10.33 1.49 -21.04
N GLU A 50 -10.85 2.32 -21.93
CA GLU A 50 -10.17 3.56 -22.36
C GLU A 50 -10.17 4.67 -21.29
N MET A 51 -11.06 4.57 -20.30
CA MET A 51 -11.15 5.55 -19.22
C MET A 51 -10.00 5.35 -18.22
N GLN A 52 -9.06 6.29 -18.20
CA GLN A 52 -7.85 6.25 -17.35
C GLN A 52 -7.78 7.51 -16.45
N LEU A 53 -8.77 7.68 -15.57
CA LEU A 53 -8.94 8.87 -14.72
C LEU A 53 -8.28 8.74 -13.34
N GLY A 54 -7.49 7.69 -13.10
CA GLY A 54 -6.97 7.35 -11.77
C GLY A 54 -6.24 8.51 -11.08
N MET A 55 -5.33 9.19 -11.78
CA MET A 55 -4.58 10.31 -11.21
C MET A 55 -5.44 11.55 -11.02
N GLU A 56 -6.33 11.86 -11.95
CA GLU A 56 -7.27 13.00 -11.83
C GLU A 56 -8.18 12.84 -10.61
N VAL A 57 -8.82 11.67 -10.51
CA VAL A 57 -9.72 11.35 -9.38
C VAL A 57 -8.95 11.28 -8.08
N GLY A 58 -7.75 10.67 -8.09
CA GLY A 58 -6.89 10.59 -6.91
C GLY A 58 -6.50 11.96 -6.36
N ARG A 59 -6.10 12.89 -7.23
CA ARG A 59 -5.84 14.29 -6.85
C ARG A 59 -7.07 14.99 -6.29
N GLY A 60 -8.25 14.74 -6.88
CA GLY A 60 -9.51 15.26 -6.37
C GLY A 60 -9.86 14.73 -4.98
N ILE A 61 -9.68 13.43 -4.74
CA ILE A 61 -9.85 12.81 -3.41
C ILE A 61 -8.87 13.43 -2.40
N ARG A 62 -7.58 13.54 -2.77
CA ARG A 62 -6.58 14.17 -1.90
C ARG A 62 -6.96 15.60 -1.53
N ALA A 63 -7.32 16.41 -2.51
CA ALA A 63 -7.72 17.79 -2.27
C ALA A 63 -8.91 17.88 -1.29
N ALA A 64 -9.90 17.01 -1.46
CA ALA A 64 -11.06 16.92 -0.58
C ALA A 64 -10.68 16.51 0.85
N VAL A 65 -9.87 15.46 1.00
CA VAL A 65 -9.42 14.93 2.30
C VAL A 65 -8.58 15.98 3.04
N LYS A 66 -7.58 16.55 2.36
CA LYS A 66 -6.67 17.54 3.00
C LYS A 66 -7.34 18.87 3.31
N ALA A 67 -8.42 19.24 2.60
CA ALA A 67 -9.22 20.41 2.93
C ALA A 67 -10.03 20.24 4.22
N GLU A 68 -10.46 19.01 4.54
CA GLU A 68 -11.16 18.72 5.79
C GLU A 68 -10.20 18.52 6.96
N ASN A 69 -9.15 17.75 6.75
CA ASN A 69 -8.10 17.50 7.73
C ASN A 69 -6.74 17.39 7.04
N PRO A 70 -5.88 18.44 7.11
CA PRO A 70 -4.55 18.40 6.49
C PRO A 70 -3.65 17.27 7.00
N GLN A 71 -3.90 16.76 8.21
CA GLN A 71 -3.14 15.66 8.82
C GLN A 71 -3.70 14.27 8.47
N ALA A 72 -4.91 14.19 7.88
CA ALA A 72 -5.49 12.89 7.53
C ALA A 72 -4.58 12.12 6.55
N TYR A 73 -4.34 10.86 6.88
CA TYR A 73 -3.44 10.00 6.12
C TYR A 73 -4.19 9.30 4.98
N LEU A 74 -3.65 9.36 3.78
CA LEU A 74 -4.25 8.77 2.58
C LEU A 74 -3.39 7.60 2.09
N LEU A 75 -3.79 6.40 2.48
CA LEU A 75 -3.13 5.14 2.17
C LEU A 75 -3.78 4.46 0.96
N GLY A 76 -2.99 3.97 0.02
CA GLY A 76 -3.47 3.15 -1.10
C GLY A 76 -3.04 1.69 -0.95
N GLU A 77 -3.92 0.77 -1.32
CA GLU A 77 -3.47 -0.59 -1.60
C GLU A 77 -2.94 -0.67 -3.03
N ASN A 78 -1.68 -1.10 -3.15
CA ASN A 78 -1.04 -1.32 -4.44
C ASN A 78 0.03 -2.40 -4.30
N PHE A 79 -0.15 -3.52 -4.99
CA PHE A 79 0.83 -4.62 -5.01
C PHE A 79 2.00 -4.39 -5.96
N PHE A 80 1.91 -3.37 -6.82
CA PHE A 80 2.88 -3.07 -7.87
C PHE A 80 3.65 -1.80 -7.58
N ASP A 81 4.34 -1.28 -8.59
CA ASP A 81 4.98 0.03 -8.51
C ASP A 81 3.93 1.13 -8.35
N ALA A 82 3.93 1.76 -7.16
CA ALA A 82 3.05 2.86 -6.83
C ALA A 82 3.73 4.24 -7.00
N SER A 83 4.96 4.29 -7.47
CA SER A 83 5.73 5.54 -7.56
C SER A 83 5.00 6.68 -8.29
N PRO A 84 4.22 6.45 -9.36
CA PRO A 84 3.44 7.52 -9.99
C PRO A 84 2.36 8.12 -9.07
N GLN A 85 1.83 7.35 -8.11
CA GLN A 85 0.81 7.80 -7.17
C GLN A 85 1.39 8.43 -5.90
N LEU A 86 2.71 8.33 -5.71
CA LEU A 86 3.46 8.72 -4.52
C LEU A 86 4.32 9.98 -4.74
N GLN A 87 3.91 10.87 -5.65
CA GLN A 87 4.63 12.11 -5.94
C GLN A 87 4.20 13.30 -5.07
N GLY A 88 3.39 13.06 -4.02
CA GLY A 88 2.91 14.09 -3.10
C GLY A 88 1.57 14.71 -3.49
N ASP A 89 1.02 14.33 -4.63
CA ASP A 89 -0.20 14.90 -5.19
C ASP A 89 -1.42 13.94 -5.21
N PHE A 90 -1.21 12.67 -4.79
CA PHE A 90 -2.30 11.71 -4.59
C PHE A 90 -2.16 11.00 -3.23
N LEU A 91 -1.44 9.89 -3.14
CA LEU A 91 -1.29 9.12 -1.91
C LEU A 91 -0.19 9.69 -1.01
N ASP A 92 -0.38 9.63 0.30
CA ASP A 92 0.69 9.83 1.28
C ASP A 92 1.57 8.58 1.36
N ALA A 93 0.96 7.40 1.21
CA ALA A 93 1.65 6.11 1.22
C ALA A 93 0.88 5.03 0.46
N CYS A 94 1.55 3.92 0.20
CA CYS A 94 0.90 2.66 -0.14
C CYS A 94 1.22 1.57 0.89
N MET A 95 0.43 0.51 0.90
CA MET A 95 0.83 -0.76 1.51
C MET A 95 2.06 -1.24 0.74
N ASN A 96 3.23 -1.14 1.36
CA ASN A 96 4.52 -1.16 0.67
C ASN A 96 4.99 -2.57 0.29
N TYR A 97 4.21 -3.24 -0.54
CA TYR A 97 4.56 -4.57 -1.05
C TYR A 97 5.77 -4.52 -1.99
N ALA A 98 5.73 -3.65 -3.00
CA ALA A 98 6.78 -3.59 -4.01
C ALA A 98 8.09 -3.01 -3.47
N GLY A 99 8.02 -1.97 -2.66
CA GLY A 99 9.19 -1.25 -2.14
C GLY A 99 9.77 -1.83 -0.85
N PHE A 100 9.08 -2.77 -0.17
CA PHE A 100 9.57 -3.37 1.07
C PHE A 100 9.34 -4.88 1.14
N ALA A 101 8.08 -5.33 1.18
CA ALA A 101 7.75 -6.69 1.54
C ALA A 101 8.25 -7.75 0.54
N ARG A 102 8.00 -7.54 -0.76
CA ARG A 102 8.36 -8.51 -1.81
C ARG A 102 9.87 -8.75 -1.92
N PRO A 103 10.73 -7.73 -1.99
CA PRO A 103 12.18 -7.95 -1.99
C PRO A 103 12.65 -8.70 -0.74
N LEU A 104 12.06 -8.39 0.43
CA LEU A 104 12.37 -9.06 1.68
C LEU A 104 11.96 -10.54 1.66
N TRP A 105 10.74 -10.87 1.25
CA TRP A 105 10.28 -12.26 1.15
C TRP A 105 11.14 -13.07 0.18
N HIS A 106 11.49 -12.48 -0.96
CA HIS A 106 12.30 -13.14 -1.97
C HIS A 106 13.73 -13.41 -1.46
N TRP A 107 14.31 -12.45 -0.75
CA TRP A 107 15.60 -12.62 -0.11
C TRP A 107 15.60 -13.68 0.99
N LEU A 108 14.60 -13.66 1.88
CA LEU A 108 14.53 -14.58 3.01
C LEU A 108 14.25 -16.04 2.59
N SER A 109 13.49 -16.28 1.54
CA SER A 109 12.95 -17.62 1.27
C SER A 109 12.85 -17.99 -0.21
N GLY A 110 13.19 -17.12 -1.13
CA GLY A 110 12.92 -17.29 -2.56
C GLY A 110 11.43 -17.23 -2.89
N ALA A 111 10.60 -16.72 -1.97
CA ALA A 111 9.17 -16.59 -2.18
C ALA A 111 8.86 -15.38 -3.04
N SER A 112 8.28 -15.62 -4.21
CA SER A 112 7.60 -14.61 -5.00
C SER A 112 6.11 -14.79 -4.75
N ILE A 113 5.54 -13.96 -3.89
CA ILE A 113 4.13 -14.08 -3.55
C ILE A 113 3.32 -13.35 -4.62
N TRP A 114 2.78 -14.08 -5.56
CA TRP A 114 1.66 -13.67 -6.38
C TRP A 114 0.38 -14.06 -5.67
N VAL A 115 -0.28 -13.10 -5.13
CA VAL A 115 -1.49 -13.31 -4.37
C VAL A 115 -2.66 -12.95 -5.24
N LEU A 116 -3.66 -13.71 -5.20
CA LEU A 116 -5.05 -13.26 -5.19
C LEU A 116 -5.99 -14.47 -5.18
N GLU A 117 -5.60 -15.62 -5.71
CA GLU A 117 -6.54 -16.73 -5.84
C GLU A 117 -6.21 -17.95 -4.96
N GLN A 118 -4.97 -18.14 -4.54
CA GLN A 118 -4.58 -19.42 -3.90
C GLN A 118 -3.94 -19.29 -2.52
N ARG A 119 -3.61 -18.08 -2.04
CA ARG A 119 -2.93 -17.86 -0.74
C ARG A 119 -1.71 -18.75 -0.51
N GLU A 120 -1.10 -19.23 -1.57
CA GLU A 120 0.05 -20.11 -1.53
C GLU A 120 1.35 -19.32 -1.70
N VAL A 121 2.40 -19.80 -1.03
CA VAL A 121 3.75 -19.28 -1.22
C VAL A 121 4.30 -19.80 -2.54
N VAL A 122 4.27 -18.99 -3.57
CA VAL A 122 4.91 -19.32 -4.85
C VAL A 122 6.41 -19.02 -4.74
N ARG A 123 7.24 -20.03 -4.97
CA ARG A 123 8.70 -19.91 -5.02
C ARG A 123 9.17 -20.00 -6.44
N SER A 124 9.82 -18.95 -6.90
CA SER A 124 10.42 -18.90 -8.24
C SER A 124 11.94 -18.79 -8.13
N GLY A 125 12.66 -19.85 -8.46
CA GLY A 125 14.07 -19.76 -8.80
C GLY A 125 15.09 -19.59 -7.67
N GLY A 126 14.71 -19.61 -6.40
CA GLY A 126 15.62 -19.40 -5.27
C GLY A 126 15.64 -17.95 -4.73
N ALA A 127 16.35 -17.75 -3.63
CA ALA A 127 16.46 -16.44 -2.99
C ALA A 127 17.33 -15.48 -3.83
N ILE A 128 16.97 -14.20 -3.83
CA ILE A 128 17.83 -13.16 -4.41
C ILE A 128 19.00 -12.84 -3.48
N SER A 129 20.06 -12.26 -4.03
CA SER A 129 21.19 -11.81 -3.22
C SER A 129 20.83 -10.61 -2.35
N THR A 130 21.62 -10.36 -1.30
CA THR A 130 21.46 -9.17 -0.44
C THR A 130 21.60 -7.89 -1.24
N GLU A 131 22.55 -7.84 -2.17
CA GLU A 131 22.77 -6.69 -3.05
C GLU A 131 21.54 -6.40 -3.91
N ALA A 132 20.90 -7.44 -4.48
CA ALA A 132 19.70 -7.28 -5.30
C ALA A 132 18.51 -6.77 -4.48
N MET A 133 18.33 -7.28 -3.25
CA MET A 133 17.31 -6.79 -2.34
C MET A 133 17.53 -5.31 -1.99
N VAL A 134 18.72 -4.97 -1.54
CA VAL A 134 19.10 -3.60 -1.14
C VAL A 134 18.96 -2.64 -2.32
N GLN A 135 19.43 -3.04 -3.51
CA GLN A 135 19.29 -2.21 -4.70
C GLN A 135 17.82 -1.96 -5.07
N THR A 136 16.95 -2.96 -4.91
CA THR A 136 15.51 -2.78 -5.13
C THR A 136 14.93 -1.75 -4.16
N TRP A 137 15.29 -1.83 -2.88
CA TRP A 137 14.88 -0.85 -1.88
C TRP A 137 15.38 0.56 -2.19
N ILE A 138 16.64 0.72 -2.56
CA ILE A 138 17.24 2.01 -2.95
C ILE A 138 16.51 2.59 -4.17
N ASN A 139 16.25 1.78 -5.19
CA ASN A 139 15.55 2.21 -6.40
C ASN A 139 14.13 2.70 -6.09
N PHE A 140 13.41 2.00 -5.22
CA PHE A 140 12.07 2.42 -4.81
C PHE A 140 12.12 3.75 -4.04
N LEU A 141 13.00 3.87 -3.04
CA LEU A 141 13.17 5.11 -2.26
C LEU A 141 13.58 6.29 -3.15
N ALA A 142 14.41 6.05 -4.16
CA ALA A 142 14.86 7.07 -5.11
C ALA A 142 13.76 7.51 -6.10
N ALA A 143 12.72 6.70 -6.30
CA ALA A 143 11.64 6.99 -7.23
C ALA A 143 10.55 7.93 -6.65
N ILE A 144 10.59 8.21 -5.34
CA ILE A 144 9.57 9.00 -4.63
C ILE A 144 10.22 10.07 -3.76
N PRO A 145 9.55 11.20 -3.48
CA PRO A 145 10.06 12.21 -2.56
C PRO A 145 10.36 11.62 -1.18
N TRP A 146 11.45 12.06 -0.54
CA TRP A 146 11.87 11.54 0.76
C TRP A 146 10.79 11.67 1.85
N GLN A 147 10.04 12.77 1.87
CA GLN A 147 8.93 13.00 2.79
C GLN A 147 7.81 11.96 2.61
N ILE A 148 7.60 11.48 1.38
CA ILE A 148 6.66 10.41 1.07
C ILE A 148 7.25 9.04 1.42
N ALA A 149 8.56 8.84 1.20
CA ALA A 149 9.25 7.61 1.58
C ALA A 149 9.14 7.33 3.09
N GLN A 150 9.25 8.36 3.91
CA GLN A 150 9.13 8.26 5.38
C GLN A 150 7.71 7.93 5.87
N GLN A 151 6.71 8.00 5.00
CA GLN A 151 5.32 7.70 5.33
C GLN A 151 4.86 6.33 4.82
N GLN A 152 5.71 5.61 4.06
CA GLN A 152 5.31 4.35 3.47
C GLN A 152 4.90 3.33 4.51
N PHE A 153 3.76 2.64 4.28
CA PHE A 153 3.19 1.66 5.19
C PHE A 153 3.85 0.30 4.98
N ASN A 154 4.95 0.05 5.71
CA ASN A 154 5.73 -1.17 5.60
C ASN A 154 5.07 -2.32 6.35
N LEU A 155 5.05 -3.50 5.76
CA LEU A 155 4.35 -4.67 6.31
C LEU A 155 5.11 -5.96 5.97
N LEU A 156 4.98 -6.96 6.82
CA LEU A 156 5.47 -8.33 6.56
C LEU A 156 4.39 -9.23 5.96
N GLY A 157 3.13 -8.86 6.12
CA GLY A 157 1.98 -9.58 5.62
C GLY A 157 0.67 -8.83 5.84
N SER A 158 -0.42 -9.38 5.31
CA SER A 158 -1.78 -8.83 5.43
C SER A 158 -2.81 -9.96 5.32
N HIS A 159 -4.10 -9.60 5.34
CA HIS A 159 -5.20 -10.55 5.09
C HIS A 159 -5.16 -11.18 3.68
N ASP A 160 -4.44 -10.57 2.74
CA ASP A 160 -4.29 -11.06 1.36
C ASP A 160 -3.03 -11.89 1.13
N THR A 161 -2.18 -12.01 2.14
CA THR A 161 -0.89 -12.70 2.00
C THR A 161 -0.72 -13.81 3.05
N PRO A 162 0.12 -14.82 2.79
CA PRO A 162 0.55 -15.73 3.83
C PRO A 162 1.27 -15.00 4.97
N ARG A 163 1.21 -15.54 6.17
CA ARG A 163 1.98 -15.07 7.33
C ARG A 163 3.48 -15.13 7.03
N ILE A 164 4.25 -14.17 7.56
CA ILE A 164 5.71 -14.19 7.42
C ILE A 164 6.32 -15.51 7.88
N ARG A 165 5.82 -16.10 8.96
CA ARG A 165 6.25 -17.41 9.47
C ARG A 165 6.08 -18.51 8.40
N THR A 166 4.96 -18.55 7.70
CA THR A 166 4.72 -19.46 6.58
C THR A 166 5.67 -19.20 5.41
N VAL A 167 5.92 -17.92 5.09
CA VAL A 167 6.85 -17.51 4.02
C VAL A 167 8.24 -18.07 4.27
N VAL A 168 8.73 -17.98 5.50
CA VAL A 168 10.08 -18.44 5.88
C VAL A 168 10.14 -19.89 6.39
N LYS A 169 9.04 -20.66 6.30
CA LYS A 169 8.95 -22.07 6.72
C LYS A 169 9.29 -22.27 8.21
N ASP A 170 8.69 -21.47 9.06
CA ASP A 170 8.86 -21.52 10.52
C ASP A 170 10.30 -21.31 11.01
N ASP A 171 11.17 -20.73 10.18
CA ASP A 171 12.52 -20.34 10.58
C ASP A 171 12.47 -19.11 11.50
N GLU A 172 12.61 -19.34 12.79
CA GLU A 172 12.53 -18.30 13.83
C GLU A 172 13.58 -17.18 13.64
N GLN A 173 14.79 -17.51 13.16
CA GLN A 173 15.82 -16.50 12.94
C GLN A 173 15.42 -15.55 11.80
N ARG A 174 14.82 -16.10 10.74
CA ARG A 174 14.32 -15.31 9.62
C ARG A 174 13.11 -14.47 9.99
N VAL A 175 12.22 -14.97 10.86
CA VAL A 175 11.11 -14.17 11.40
C VAL A 175 11.63 -12.97 12.17
N ARG A 176 12.59 -13.17 13.08
CA ARG A 176 13.22 -12.10 13.85
C ARG A 176 13.96 -11.09 12.96
N MET A 177 14.65 -11.58 11.94
CA MET A 177 15.32 -10.71 10.97
C MET A 177 14.33 -9.86 10.18
N ALA A 178 13.21 -10.45 9.74
CA ALA A 178 12.15 -9.72 9.07
C ALA A 178 11.54 -8.63 9.96
N ALA A 179 11.28 -8.95 11.24
CA ALA A 179 10.78 -7.97 12.21
C ALA A 179 11.79 -6.84 12.47
N ALA A 180 13.08 -7.16 12.62
CA ALA A 180 14.12 -6.15 12.78
C ALA A 180 14.19 -5.20 11.59
N LEU A 181 14.12 -5.73 10.36
CA LEU A 181 14.12 -4.92 9.15
C LEU A 181 12.85 -4.08 9.02
N LEU A 182 11.68 -4.62 9.38
CA LEU A 182 10.43 -3.87 9.41
C LEU A 182 10.53 -2.63 10.32
N LEU A 183 11.10 -2.80 11.51
CA LEU A 183 11.18 -1.75 12.52
C LEU A 183 12.30 -0.72 12.28
N THR A 184 13.23 -1.01 11.36
CA THR A 184 14.39 -0.14 11.09
C THR A 184 14.41 0.44 9.67
N TYR A 185 13.57 -0.07 8.76
CA TYR A 185 13.46 0.46 7.41
C TYR A 185 12.69 1.80 7.41
N PRO A 186 13.06 2.77 6.55
CA PRO A 186 12.36 4.05 6.45
C PRO A 186 10.87 3.87 6.16
N GLY A 187 10.00 4.50 6.97
CA GLY A 187 8.54 4.41 6.84
C GLY A 187 7.85 4.08 8.15
N VAL A 188 6.59 3.72 8.06
CA VAL A 188 5.72 3.36 9.19
C VAL A 188 5.60 1.84 9.26
N PRO A 189 6.12 1.19 10.30
CA PRO A 189 6.00 -0.26 10.45
C PRO A 189 4.56 -0.66 10.81
N CYS A 190 4.02 -1.64 10.10
CA CYS A 190 2.74 -2.26 10.41
C CYS A 190 2.96 -3.70 10.88
N ILE A 191 2.58 -3.99 12.11
CA ILE A 191 2.52 -5.35 12.63
C ILE A 191 1.12 -5.88 12.32
N TYR A 192 1.04 -6.89 11.44
CA TYR A 192 -0.22 -7.54 11.18
C TYR A 192 -0.56 -8.43 12.37
N TYR A 193 -1.78 -8.28 12.92
CA TYR A 193 -2.18 -8.93 14.17
C TYR A 193 -1.79 -10.42 14.22
N GLY A 194 -1.22 -10.85 15.31
CA GLY A 194 -0.71 -12.21 15.52
C GLY A 194 0.75 -12.43 15.11
N ASP A 195 1.36 -11.55 14.29
CA ASP A 195 2.78 -11.68 13.95
C ASP A 195 3.69 -11.40 15.16
N GLU A 196 3.19 -10.65 16.17
CA GLU A 196 3.90 -10.33 17.40
C GLU A 196 4.03 -11.51 18.36
N ILE A 197 3.23 -12.55 18.19
CA ILE A 197 3.26 -13.76 19.04
C ILE A 197 3.71 -15.03 18.28
N GLY A 198 3.91 -14.93 16.99
CA GLY A 198 4.46 -15.98 16.13
C GLY A 198 3.45 -16.86 15.42
#